data_9674e30f6cade86ef29fda5e673367a8
#
_entry.id   9674e30f6cade86ef29fda5e673367a8
#
_cell.length_a   1.000
_cell.length_b   1.000
_cell.length_c   1.000
_cell.angle_alpha   90.00
_cell.angle_beta   90.00
_cell.angle_gamma   90.00
#
_symmetry.space_group_name_H-M   'P 1'
#
loop_
_entity.id
_entity.type
_entity.pdbx_description
1 polymer ?
#
loop_
_entity_poly.entity_id
_entity_poly.type
_entity_poly.pdbx_seq_one_letter_code
_entity_poly.pdbx_strand_id
1 'polypeptide(L)'
;MKQRMKSVANIVKITKAMKMVAAARLRNAQTNVIESRGMREGMHRMMGDLPSGEGVETLVSVPMTSDRGLCGGINSNINKYTKQIGGLNEAEKTSYVVVGEKGRAGLVRELGDSFAASYVDGTKGAPGFSFSSLVAEEILEQDADAARVVYNRFKSAITFEPTLATVQGAKALEEGPFGTAIEAYEIEGPAKSEVLADLSEFNLAVTVHNGFLENSCSEQASRVQAMENSSKNGGEMLDALTLLYNRTRQAAITTELTEIISGAAAIEG
;
A
#
# COMPACT_ATOMS: atom_id res chain seq x y z
N MET A 1 19.77 -29.11 14.52
CA MET A 1 20.29 -27.74 14.76
C MET A 1 21.07 -27.16 13.59
N LYS A 2 22.14 -27.79 13.11
CA LYS A 2 22.99 -27.30 12.02
C LYS A 2 22.21 -26.90 10.75
N GLN A 3 21.23 -27.71 10.31
CA GLN A 3 20.37 -27.41 9.17
C GLN A 3 19.50 -26.16 9.40
N ARG A 4 18.95 -25.99 10.61
CA ARG A 4 18.16 -24.81 10.97
C ARG A 4 18.99 -23.51 10.96
N MET A 5 20.23 -23.58 11.50
CA MET A 5 21.19 -22.45 11.42
C MET A 5 21.47 -22.06 9.97
N LYS A 6 21.71 -23.04 9.08
CA LYS A 6 21.93 -22.79 7.65
C LYS A 6 20.72 -22.12 7.00
N SER A 7 19.49 -22.54 7.31
CA SER A 7 18.26 -21.93 6.81
C SER A 7 18.12 -20.48 7.28
N VAL A 8 18.33 -20.21 8.58
CA VAL A 8 18.25 -18.83 9.11
C VAL A 8 19.34 -17.94 8.49
N ALA A 9 20.56 -18.42 8.34
CA ALA A 9 21.63 -17.68 7.67
C ALA A 9 21.28 -17.32 6.22
N ASN A 10 20.63 -18.21 5.48
CA ASN A 10 20.15 -17.95 4.12
C ASN A 10 19.03 -16.89 4.12
N ILE A 11 18.08 -16.98 5.07
CA ILE A 11 17.02 -15.96 5.20
C ILE A 11 17.62 -14.57 5.44
N VAL A 12 18.61 -14.45 6.33
CA VAL A 12 19.31 -13.17 6.59
C VAL A 12 19.97 -12.63 5.32
N LYS A 13 20.59 -13.48 4.50
CA LYS A 13 21.17 -13.04 3.22
C LYS A 13 20.11 -12.55 2.24
N ILE A 14 18.99 -13.28 2.14
CA ILE A 14 17.88 -12.91 1.25
C ILE A 14 17.26 -11.59 1.69
N THR A 15 16.98 -11.41 2.98
CA THR A 15 16.36 -10.17 3.49
C THR A 15 17.28 -8.96 3.31
N LYS A 16 18.60 -9.10 3.46
CA LYS A 16 19.58 -8.07 3.15
C LYS A 16 19.55 -7.69 1.66
N ALA A 17 19.51 -8.67 0.76
CA ALA A 17 19.41 -8.41 -0.68
C ALA A 17 18.08 -7.71 -1.03
N MET A 18 16.96 -8.16 -0.47
CA MET A 18 15.65 -7.52 -0.67
C MET A 18 15.62 -6.09 -0.15
N LYS A 19 16.26 -5.79 0.99
CA LYS A 19 16.42 -4.42 1.50
C LYS A 19 17.13 -3.54 0.48
N MET A 20 18.25 -4.00 -0.11
CA MET A 20 19.01 -3.21 -1.09
C MET A 20 18.19 -2.93 -2.35
N VAL A 21 17.47 -3.92 -2.88
CA VAL A 21 16.60 -3.74 -4.05
C VAL A 21 15.45 -2.77 -3.75
N ALA A 22 14.81 -2.90 -2.59
CA ALA A 22 13.75 -1.99 -2.18
C ALA A 22 14.24 -0.55 -1.99
N ALA A 23 15.42 -0.36 -1.42
CA ALA A 23 16.04 0.96 -1.25
C ALA A 23 16.36 1.64 -2.59
N ALA A 24 16.83 0.87 -3.58
CA ALA A 24 17.06 1.41 -4.92
C ALA A 24 15.76 1.86 -5.59
N ARG A 25 14.69 1.05 -5.47
CA ARG A 25 13.36 1.40 -5.99
C ARG A 25 12.74 2.59 -5.28
N LEU A 26 12.95 2.71 -3.97
CA LEU A 26 12.44 3.82 -3.16
C LEU A 26 12.94 5.16 -3.68
N ARG A 27 14.21 5.28 -4.07
CA ARG A 27 14.76 6.53 -4.62
C ARG A 27 14.00 7.00 -5.86
N ASN A 28 13.78 6.10 -6.81
CA ASN A 28 13.03 6.44 -8.03
C ASN A 28 11.56 6.78 -7.71
N ALA A 29 10.93 6.02 -6.81
CA ALA A 29 9.56 6.28 -6.39
C ALA A 29 9.41 7.65 -5.69
N GLN A 30 10.40 8.07 -4.89
CA GLN A 30 10.41 9.39 -4.25
C GLN A 30 10.44 10.53 -5.28
N THR A 31 11.28 10.42 -6.32
CA THR A 31 11.32 11.42 -7.40
C THR A 31 9.96 11.53 -8.08
N ASN A 32 9.36 10.41 -8.46
CA ASN A 32 8.06 10.39 -9.12
C ASN A 32 6.95 11.00 -8.25
N VAL A 33 6.96 10.74 -6.93
CA VAL A 33 5.99 11.33 -6.00
C VAL A 33 6.15 12.84 -5.91
N ILE A 34 7.39 13.34 -5.81
CA ILE A 34 7.65 14.78 -5.72
C ILE A 34 7.15 15.50 -6.98
N GLU A 35 7.40 14.93 -8.16
CA GLU A 35 6.95 15.49 -9.43
C GLU A 35 5.41 15.47 -9.57
N SER A 36 4.76 14.40 -9.14
CA SER A 36 3.30 14.26 -9.25
C SER A 36 2.52 15.16 -8.28
N ARG A 37 3.08 15.47 -7.12
CA ARG A 37 2.42 16.32 -6.11
C ARG A 37 2.08 17.69 -6.64
N GLY A 38 2.95 18.30 -7.45
CA GLY A 38 2.73 19.63 -8.02
C GLY A 38 1.43 19.72 -8.83
N MET A 39 1.14 18.73 -9.65
CA MET A 39 -0.09 18.66 -10.44
C MET A 39 -1.34 18.51 -9.54
N ARG A 40 -1.29 17.56 -8.60
CA ARG A 40 -2.41 17.34 -7.67
C ARG A 40 -2.68 18.57 -6.78
N GLU A 41 -1.64 19.21 -6.26
CA GLU A 41 -1.78 20.42 -5.45
C GLU A 41 -2.35 21.59 -6.28
N GLY A 42 -1.99 21.70 -7.57
CA GLY A 42 -2.56 22.65 -8.49
C GLY A 42 -4.06 22.44 -8.67
N MET A 43 -4.51 21.22 -8.92
CA MET A 43 -5.92 20.86 -9.03
C MET A 43 -6.69 21.14 -7.72
N HIS A 44 -6.11 20.76 -6.60
CA HIS A 44 -6.71 21.00 -5.28
C HIS A 44 -6.88 22.50 -4.96
N ARG A 45 -5.88 23.32 -5.29
CA ARG A 45 -5.97 24.78 -5.12
C ARG A 45 -7.04 25.40 -6.03
N MET A 46 -7.22 24.86 -7.22
CA MET A 46 -8.22 25.34 -8.18
C MET A 46 -9.64 24.97 -7.74
N MET A 47 -9.86 23.73 -7.30
CA MET A 47 -11.18 23.24 -6.94
C MET A 47 -11.57 23.50 -5.49
N GLY A 48 -10.60 23.83 -4.61
CA GLY A 48 -10.79 23.99 -3.17
C GLY A 48 -10.88 22.68 -2.41
N ASP A 49 -11.08 22.80 -1.09
CA ASP A 49 -11.39 21.65 -0.23
C ASP A 49 -12.84 21.21 -0.50
N LEU A 50 -12.97 20.02 -1.06
CA LEU A 50 -14.28 19.42 -1.29
C LEU A 50 -14.77 18.82 0.03
N PRO A 51 -15.99 19.14 0.46
CA PRO A 51 -16.55 18.61 1.69
C PRO A 51 -16.59 17.09 1.64
N SER A 52 -16.38 16.46 2.77
CA SER A 52 -16.29 15.02 2.95
C SER A 52 -17.64 14.32 2.85
N GLY A 53 -18.37 14.50 1.74
CA GLY A 53 -19.48 13.62 1.39
C GLY A 53 -20.81 13.87 2.10
N GLU A 54 -21.05 15.04 2.68
CA GLU A 54 -22.41 15.43 3.06
C GLU A 54 -23.29 15.54 1.80
N GLY A 55 -24.38 14.76 1.75
CA GLY A 55 -25.31 14.76 0.61
C GLY A 55 -24.94 13.84 -0.55
N VAL A 56 -23.99 12.93 -0.40
CA VAL A 56 -23.60 11.93 -1.41
C VAL A 56 -24.47 10.68 -1.23
N GLU A 57 -25.29 10.35 -2.23
CA GLU A 57 -26.13 9.15 -2.22
C GLU A 57 -25.31 7.92 -2.65
N THR A 58 -24.50 8.07 -3.70
CA THR A 58 -23.69 6.99 -4.28
C THR A 58 -22.20 7.29 -4.20
N LEU A 59 -21.43 6.33 -3.69
CA LEU A 59 -19.99 6.49 -3.45
C LEU A 59 -19.19 5.32 -4.01
N VAL A 60 -18.09 5.60 -4.71
CA VAL A 60 -17.07 4.61 -5.07
C VAL A 60 -15.87 4.75 -4.17
N SER A 61 -15.55 3.72 -3.40
CA SER A 61 -14.33 3.67 -2.59
C SER A 61 -13.24 2.88 -3.30
N VAL A 62 -12.05 3.46 -3.41
CA VAL A 62 -10.91 2.90 -4.17
C VAL A 62 -9.72 2.65 -3.23
N PRO A 63 -9.72 1.53 -2.49
CA PRO A 63 -8.58 1.18 -1.65
C PRO A 63 -7.39 0.71 -2.49
N MET A 64 -6.26 1.41 -2.34
CA MET A 64 -5.02 1.12 -3.03
C MET A 64 -4.07 0.34 -2.14
N THR A 65 -3.79 -0.89 -2.53
CA THR A 65 -2.84 -1.79 -1.85
C THR A 65 -1.78 -2.29 -2.82
N SER A 66 -0.87 -3.11 -2.35
CA SER A 66 0.14 -3.73 -3.20
C SER A 66 -0.25 -5.16 -3.60
N ASP A 67 0.31 -5.63 -4.70
CA ASP A 67 0.22 -7.03 -5.12
C ASP A 67 1.20 -7.91 -4.34
N ARG A 68 2.35 -7.35 -3.93
CA ARG A 68 3.42 -8.07 -3.26
C ARG A 68 3.33 -7.94 -1.74
N GLY A 69 3.67 -9.02 -1.05
CA GLY A 69 3.83 -9.04 0.41
C GLY A 69 5.21 -8.58 0.87
N LEU A 70 5.50 -8.87 2.14
CA LEU A 70 6.77 -8.57 2.80
C LEU A 70 7.07 -7.06 2.88
N CYS A 71 6.02 -6.26 2.97
CA CYS A 71 6.06 -4.81 3.10
C CYS A 71 5.49 -4.32 4.45
N GLY A 72 5.70 -5.10 5.51
CA GLY A 72 5.19 -4.76 6.85
C GLY A 72 3.66 -4.72 6.93
N GLY A 73 3.14 -3.75 7.68
CA GLY A 73 1.70 -3.60 7.94
C GLY A 73 0.96 -2.68 6.96
N ILE A 74 1.60 -2.18 5.90
CA ILE A 74 1.05 -1.12 5.04
C ILE A 74 -0.30 -1.49 4.42
N ASN A 75 -0.43 -2.72 3.90
CA ASN A 75 -1.68 -3.20 3.30
C ASN A 75 -2.77 -3.44 4.35
N SER A 76 -2.39 -3.98 5.51
CA SER A 76 -3.33 -4.20 6.61
C SER A 76 -3.89 -2.89 7.16
N ASN A 77 -3.08 -1.82 7.15
CA ASN A 77 -3.52 -0.50 7.57
C ASN A 77 -4.56 0.07 6.60
N ILE A 78 -4.34 -0.01 5.28
CA ILE A 78 -5.34 0.40 4.29
C ILE A 78 -6.62 -0.40 4.43
N ASN A 79 -6.54 -1.72 4.54
CA ASN A 79 -7.73 -2.55 4.70
C ASN A 79 -8.54 -2.19 5.96
N LYS A 80 -7.86 -1.95 7.09
CA LYS A 80 -8.52 -1.49 8.33
C LYS A 80 -9.16 -0.12 8.16
N TYR A 81 -8.42 0.82 7.56
CA TYR A 81 -8.90 2.18 7.33
C TYR A 81 -10.11 2.21 6.39
N THR A 82 -10.08 1.41 5.30
CA THR A 82 -11.22 1.26 4.39
C THR A 82 -12.46 0.73 5.10
N LYS A 83 -12.32 -0.28 5.95
CA LYS A 83 -13.44 -0.83 6.74
C LYS A 83 -13.99 0.18 7.74
N GLN A 84 -13.12 0.93 8.41
CA GLN A 84 -13.53 1.98 9.35
C GLN A 84 -14.32 3.08 8.66
N ILE A 85 -13.82 3.55 7.50
CA ILE A 85 -14.51 4.58 6.71
C ILE A 85 -15.84 4.03 6.16
N GLY A 86 -15.87 2.79 5.69
CA GLY A 86 -17.09 2.14 5.22
C GLY A 86 -18.18 2.09 6.30
N GLY A 87 -17.81 1.88 7.56
CA GLY A 87 -18.74 1.89 8.69
C GLY A 87 -19.20 3.28 9.14
N LEU A 88 -18.50 4.35 8.73
CA LEU A 88 -18.82 5.75 9.04
C LEU A 88 -19.50 6.46 7.86
N ASN A 89 -19.65 5.79 6.71
CA ASN A 89 -20.23 6.40 5.52
C ASN A 89 -21.72 6.70 5.71
N GLU A 90 -22.08 7.92 5.37
CA GLU A 90 -23.46 8.40 5.29
C GLU A 90 -24.11 8.11 3.91
N ALA A 91 -23.32 7.64 2.92
CA ALA A 91 -23.82 7.30 1.60
C ALA A 91 -24.72 6.06 1.65
N GLU A 92 -25.86 6.12 0.97
CA GLU A 92 -26.82 5.02 0.91
C GLU A 92 -26.25 3.78 0.23
N LYS A 93 -25.43 4.00 -0.81
CA LYS A 93 -24.78 2.93 -1.58
C LYS A 93 -23.30 3.21 -1.76
N THR A 94 -22.47 2.26 -1.31
CA THR A 94 -21.02 2.28 -1.52
C THR A 94 -20.58 1.08 -2.33
N SER A 95 -19.92 1.31 -3.47
CA SER A 95 -19.23 0.29 -4.27
C SER A 95 -17.72 0.41 -4.10
N TYR A 96 -17.01 -0.70 -4.35
CA TYR A 96 -15.57 -0.75 -4.15
C TYR A 96 -14.86 -1.16 -5.44
N VAL A 97 -13.91 -0.33 -5.88
CA VAL A 97 -12.94 -0.65 -6.94
C VAL A 97 -11.59 -0.92 -6.26
N VAL A 98 -11.28 -2.18 -6.04
CA VAL A 98 -10.12 -2.57 -5.22
C VAL A 98 -8.88 -2.74 -6.06
N VAL A 99 -7.79 -2.07 -5.68
CA VAL A 99 -6.49 -2.19 -6.36
C VAL A 99 -5.48 -2.93 -5.49
N GLY A 100 -4.88 -3.96 -6.09
CA GLY A 100 -3.86 -4.81 -5.48
C GLY A 100 -4.41 -6.09 -4.84
N GLU A 101 -3.68 -7.18 -5.03
CA GLU A 101 -4.06 -8.51 -4.52
C GLU A 101 -4.23 -8.54 -2.99
N LYS A 102 -3.43 -7.75 -2.25
CA LYS A 102 -3.51 -7.72 -0.78
C LYS A 102 -4.77 -7.00 -0.28
N GLY A 103 -5.29 -6.03 -1.04
CA GLY A 103 -6.59 -5.41 -0.78
C GLY A 103 -7.72 -6.37 -1.06
N ARG A 104 -7.72 -6.99 -2.25
CA ARG A 104 -8.71 -7.99 -2.64
C ARG A 104 -8.82 -9.09 -1.59
N ALA A 105 -7.72 -9.73 -1.24
CA ALA A 105 -7.69 -10.82 -0.26
C ALA A 105 -8.13 -10.39 1.14
N GLY A 106 -7.85 -9.13 1.53
CA GLY A 106 -8.16 -8.62 2.87
C GLY A 106 -9.58 -8.06 3.03
N LEU A 107 -10.23 -7.68 1.94
CA LEU A 107 -11.55 -7.04 1.96
C LEU A 107 -12.69 -7.96 1.45
N VAL A 108 -12.37 -8.96 0.63
CA VAL A 108 -13.37 -9.84 -0.02
C VAL A 108 -14.32 -10.50 0.97
N ARG A 109 -13.86 -10.85 2.15
CA ARG A 109 -14.69 -11.56 3.16
C ARG A 109 -15.82 -10.69 3.71
N GLU A 110 -15.61 -9.38 3.84
CA GLU A 110 -16.56 -8.47 4.49
C GLU A 110 -17.27 -7.56 3.49
N LEU A 111 -16.60 -7.22 2.39
CA LEU A 111 -17.06 -6.24 1.40
C LEU A 111 -17.20 -6.83 -0.01
N GLY A 112 -16.99 -8.14 -0.19
CA GLY A 112 -16.93 -8.77 -1.50
C GLY A 112 -18.20 -8.58 -2.35
N ASP A 113 -19.36 -8.55 -1.72
CA ASP A 113 -20.64 -8.34 -2.40
C ASP A 113 -20.81 -6.93 -2.97
N SER A 114 -20.03 -5.97 -2.45
CA SER A 114 -20.03 -4.57 -2.90
C SER A 114 -18.86 -4.25 -3.85
N PHE A 115 -18.09 -5.26 -4.28
CA PHE A 115 -17.01 -5.05 -5.25
C PHE A 115 -17.58 -4.83 -6.64
N ALA A 116 -17.32 -3.65 -7.23
CA ALA A 116 -17.59 -3.35 -8.63
C ALA A 116 -16.49 -3.98 -9.51
N ALA A 117 -15.23 -3.72 -9.15
CA ALA A 117 -14.07 -4.27 -9.87
C ALA A 117 -12.90 -4.54 -8.93
N SER A 118 -11.95 -5.37 -9.39
CA SER A 118 -10.68 -5.57 -8.69
C SER A 118 -9.53 -5.71 -9.67
N TYR A 119 -8.53 -4.86 -9.52
CA TYR A 119 -7.33 -4.82 -10.35
C TYR A 119 -6.15 -5.45 -9.60
N VAL A 120 -5.63 -6.53 -10.13
CA VAL A 120 -4.46 -7.23 -9.60
C VAL A 120 -3.31 -7.16 -10.60
N ASP A 121 -2.08 -7.32 -10.11
CA ASP A 121 -0.85 -7.28 -10.90
C ASP A 121 -0.49 -5.90 -11.51
N GLY A 122 -1.34 -4.90 -11.42
CA GLY A 122 -1.12 -3.56 -11.92
C GLY A 122 -0.07 -2.76 -11.15
N THR A 123 0.19 -3.13 -9.90
CA THR A 123 1.15 -2.43 -9.02
C THR A 123 2.53 -3.11 -8.95
N LYS A 124 2.80 -4.12 -9.78
CA LYS A 124 4.10 -4.84 -9.80
C LYS A 124 5.27 -3.99 -10.29
N GLY A 125 5.01 -2.97 -11.10
CA GLY A 125 5.98 -2.00 -11.63
C GLY A 125 5.77 -0.60 -11.09
N ALA A 126 6.43 0.40 -11.70
CA ALA A 126 6.06 1.79 -11.51
C ALA A 126 4.72 2.03 -12.23
N PRO A 127 3.68 2.52 -11.55
CA PRO A 127 2.40 2.74 -12.19
C PRO A 127 2.51 3.88 -13.21
N GLY A 128 2.16 3.56 -14.47
CA GLY A 128 2.04 4.56 -15.53
C GLY A 128 0.68 5.25 -15.48
N PHE A 129 0.59 6.45 -16.09
CA PHE A 129 -0.67 7.20 -16.17
C PHE A 129 -1.77 6.41 -16.89
N SER A 130 -1.44 5.60 -17.90
CA SER A 130 -2.41 4.76 -18.62
C SER A 130 -3.14 3.77 -17.71
N PHE A 131 -2.45 3.19 -16.72
CA PHE A 131 -3.12 2.33 -15.73
C PHE A 131 -4.03 3.13 -14.81
N SER A 132 -3.63 4.34 -14.46
CA SER A 132 -4.45 5.24 -13.64
C SER A 132 -5.71 5.69 -14.36
N SER A 133 -5.60 5.97 -15.67
CA SER A 133 -6.75 6.31 -16.53
C SER A 133 -7.73 5.15 -16.65
N LEU A 134 -7.24 3.91 -16.84
CA LEU A 134 -8.09 2.71 -16.87
C LEU A 134 -8.89 2.53 -15.56
N VAL A 135 -8.25 2.75 -14.42
CA VAL A 135 -8.95 2.66 -13.12
C VAL A 135 -9.93 3.84 -12.94
N ALA A 136 -9.59 5.03 -13.45
CA ALA A 136 -10.50 6.18 -13.41
C ALA A 136 -11.73 5.96 -14.30
N GLU A 137 -11.56 5.37 -15.48
CA GLU A 137 -12.66 4.99 -16.38
C GLU A 137 -13.64 4.02 -15.70
N GLU A 138 -13.12 2.98 -15.05
CA GLU A 138 -13.95 2.05 -14.27
C GLU A 138 -14.74 2.74 -13.14
N ILE A 139 -14.14 3.75 -12.49
CA ILE A 139 -14.81 4.52 -11.44
C ILE A 139 -15.94 5.35 -12.04
N LEU A 140 -15.72 5.95 -13.21
CA LEU A 140 -16.72 6.76 -13.92
C LEU A 140 -17.89 5.90 -14.41
N GLU A 141 -17.63 4.66 -14.85
CA GLU A 141 -18.69 3.71 -15.25
C GLU A 141 -19.68 3.38 -14.12
N GLN A 142 -19.29 3.59 -12.86
CA GLN A 142 -20.19 3.38 -11.72
C GLN A 142 -21.22 4.52 -11.53
N ASP A 143 -21.12 5.63 -12.30
CA ASP A 143 -22.00 6.81 -12.23
C ASP A 143 -22.28 7.28 -10.78
N ALA A 144 -21.21 7.38 -10.00
CA ALA A 144 -21.29 7.74 -8.58
C ALA A 144 -21.10 9.25 -8.37
N ASP A 145 -21.78 9.80 -7.36
CA ASP A 145 -21.71 11.23 -7.01
C ASP A 145 -20.32 11.64 -6.54
N ALA A 146 -19.57 10.69 -5.94
CA ALA A 146 -18.20 10.92 -5.50
C ALA A 146 -17.35 9.66 -5.53
N ALA A 147 -16.05 9.84 -5.70
CA ALA A 147 -15.03 8.79 -5.55
C ALA A 147 -14.11 9.10 -4.37
N ARG A 148 -13.83 8.10 -3.54
CA ARG A 148 -12.88 8.16 -2.42
C ARG A 148 -11.69 7.26 -2.68
N VAL A 149 -10.55 7.87 -2.97
CA VAL A 149 -9.28 7.16 -3.16
C VAL A 149 -8.58 7.02 -1.81
N VAL A 150 -8.38 5.78 -1.37
CA VAL A 150 -7.75 5.43 -0.08
C VAL A 150 -6.34 4.90 -0.35
N TYR A 151 -5.33 5.62 0.08
CA TYR A 151 -3.93 5.28 -0.18
C TYR A 151 -3.02 5.65 0.99
N ASN A 152 -1.77 5.17 0.97
CA ASN A 152 -0.76 5.56 1.96
C ASN A 152 0.03 6.76 1.44
N ARG A 153 -0.13 7.92 2.07
CA ARG A 153 0.66 9.11 1.78
C ARG A 153 2.06 8.95 2.35
N PHE A 154 3.07 9.11 1.51
CA PHE A 154 4.46 9.06 1.91
C PHE A 154 4.90 10.38 2.57
N LYS A 155 5.41 10.31 3.80
CA LYS A 155 6.01 11.45 4.52
C LYS A 155 7.52 11.34 4.61
N SER A 156 8.02 10.17 4.97
CA SER A 156 9.45 9.89 5.07
C SER A 156 9.72 8.40 4.90
N ALA A 157 10.99 8.01 4.82
CA ALA A 157 11.38 6.60 4.75
C ALA A 157 10.90 5.73 5.92
N ILE A 158 10.45 6.35 7.01
CA ILE A 158 10.00 5.66 8.23
C ILE A 158 8.50 5.87 8.46
N THR A 159 7.91 6.94 7.89
CA THR A 159 6.55 7.37 8.20
C THR A 159 5.72 7.50 6.94
N PHE A 160 4.60 6.82 6.92
CA PHE A 160 3.53 6.95 5.93
C PHE A 160 2.19 6.88 6.66
N GLU A 161 1.17 7.52 6.12
CA GLU A 161 -0.14 7.61 6.75
C GLU A 161 -1.23 7.20 5.76
N PRO A 162 -2.19 6.36 6.19
CA PRO A 162 -3.42 6.14 5.44
C PRO A 162 -4.14 7.48 5.24
N THR A 163 -4.44 7.80 4.01
CA THR A 163 -5.03 9.09 3.62
C THR A 163 -6.20 8.82 2.69
N LEU A 164 -7.18 9.69 2.77
CA LEU A 164 -8.36 9.72 1.93
C LEU A 164 -8.29 10.94 1.02
N ALA A 165 -8.54 10.75 -0.27
CA ALA A 165 -8.78 11.84 -1.21
C ALA A 165 -10.18 11.66 -1.81
N THR A 166 -11.04 12.65 -1.65
CA THR A 166 -12.39 12.66 -2.23
C THR A 166 -12.38 13.47 -3.52
N VAL A 167 -12.98 12.93 -4.57
CA VAL A 167 -13.22 13.61 -5.85
C VAL A 167 -14.71 13.58 -6.07
N GLN A 168 -15.29 14.76 -6.28
CA GLN A 168 -16.72 14.90 -6.58
C GLN A 168 -16.98 14.71 -8.08
N GLY A 169 -18.14 14.17 -8.41
CA GLY A 169 -18.61 14.07 -9.78
C GLY A 169 -18.92 15.44 -10.39
N ALA A 170 -19.09 15.50 -11.71
CA ALA A 170 -19.29 16.73 -12.47
C ALA A 170 -20.50 17.55 -11.98
N LYS A 171 -21.60 16.90 -11.61
CA LYS A 171 -22.82 17.59 -11.10
C LYS A 171 -22.54 18.34 -9.80
N ALA A 172 -21.88 17.70 -8.85
CA ALA A 172 -21.55 18.30 -7.57
C ALA A 172 -20.51 19.44 -7.71
N LEU A 173 -19.62 19.35 -8.72
CA LEU A 173 -18.71 20.43 -9.10
C LEU A 173 -19.45 21.65 -9.68
N GLU A 174 -20.47 21.42 -10.50
CA GLU A 174 -21.27 22.47 -11.11
C GLU A 174 -22.12 23.23 -10.08
N GLU A 175 -22.75 22.51 -9.17
CA GLU A 175 -23.60 23.07 -8.10
C GLU A 175 -22.81 23.66 -6.93
N GLY A 176 -21.54 23.31 -6.82
CA GLY A 176 -20.65 23.68 -5.72
C GLY A 176 -20.01 25.07 -5.87
N PRO A 177 -19.18 25.45 -4.88
CA PRO A 177 -18.47 26.74 -4.87
C PRO A 177 -17.59 26.97 -6.12
N PHE A 178 -17.04 25.89 -6.68
CA PHE A 178 -16.23 25.95 -7.89
C PHE A 178 -17.05 26.33 -9.12
N GLY A 179 -18.24 25.74 -9.29
CA GLY A 179 -19.17 26.07 -10.37
C GLY A 179 -19.59 27.53 -10.35
N THR A 180 -19.81 28.10 -9.14
CA THR A 180 -20.09 29.55 -8.97
C THR A 180 -18.86 30.39 -9.28
N ALA A 181 -17.67 29.99 -8.85
CA ALA A 181 -16.43 30.73 -9.10
C ALA A 181 -16.09 30.81 -10.61
N ILE A 182 -16.36 29.73 -11.36
CA ILE A 182 -16.08 29.67 -12.79
C ILE A 182 -17.02 30.56 -13.62
N GLU A 183 -18.17 30.97 -13.07
CA GLU A 183 -19.10 31.94 -13.73
C GLU A 183 -18.49 33.34 -13.94
N ALA A 184 -17.43 33.65 -13.19
CA ALA A 184 -16.66 34.87 -13.39
C ALA A 184 -15.77 34.85 -14.64
N TYR A 185 -15.62 33.68 -15.28
CA TYR A 185 -14.80 33.47 -16.48
C TYR A 185 -15.70 33.27 -17.71
N GLU A 186 -15.31 33.84 -18.84
CA GLU A 186 -15.92 33.56 -20.13
C GLU A 186 -15.31 32.29 -20.73
N ILE A 187 -16.13 31.26 -20.97
CA ILE A 187 -15.70 30.00 -21.55
C ILE A 187 -15.92 30.09 -23.06
N GLU A 188 -14.83 30.15 -23.83
CA GLU A 188 -14.85 30.05 -25.28
C GLU A 188 -14.83 28.58 -25.70
N GLY A 189 -15.88 28.11 -26.37
CA GLY A 189 -15.94 26.77 -26.96
C GLY A 189 -17.10 25.92 -26.46
N PRO A 190 -16.84 24.76 -25.82
CA PRO A 190 -17.90 23.83 -25.41
C PRO A 190 -18.75 24.39 -24.27
N ALA A 191 -19.90 23.77 -24.01
CA ALA A 191 -20.79 24.18 -22.93
C ALA A 191 -20.07 24.05 -21.55
N LYS A 192 -20.41 24.92 -20.59
CA LYS A 192 -19.84 24.92 -19.25
C LYS A 192 -19.89 23.52 -18.60
N SER A 193 -21.03 22.83 -18.76
CA SER A 193 -21.21 21.48 -18.21
C SER A 193 -20.23 20.44 -18.81
N GLU A 194 -19.92 20.56 -20.10
CA GLU A 194 -18.96 19.69 -20.77
C GLU A 194 -17.54 19.94 -20.27
N VAL A 195 -17.14 21.20 -20.14
CA VAL A 195 -15.83 21.57 -19.56
C VAL A 195 -15.68 21.09 -18.11
N LEU A 196 -16.74 21.19 -17.31
CA LEU A 196 -16.73 20.70 -15.92
C LEU A 196 -16.68 19.18 -15.84
N ALA A 197 -17.34 18.48 -16.77
CA ALA A 197 -17.24 17.03 -16.86
C ALA A 197 -15.80 16.57 -17.18
N ASP A 198 -15.20 17.14 -18.24
CA ASP A 198 -13.81 16.84 -18.62
C ASP A 198 -12.82 17.15 -17.48
N LEU A 199 -13.04 18.26 -16.78
CA LEU A 199 -12.21 18.67 -15.66
C LEU A 199 -12.35 17.71 -14.46
N SER A 200 -13.56 17.22 -14.18
CA SER A 200 -13.83 16.23 -13.15
C SER A 200 -13.13 14.91 -13.45
N GLU A 201 -13.25 14.42 -14.69
CA GLU A 201 -12.58 13.20 -15.15
C GLU A 201 -11.05 13.32 -15.05
N PHE A 202 -10.50 14.45 -15.51
CA PHE A 202 -9.07 14.71 -15.40
C PHE A 202 -8.60 14.77 -13.94
N ASN A 203 -9.35 15.44 -13.05
CA ASN A 203 -9.04 15.49 -11.62
C ASN A 203 -9.07 14.10 -10.98
N LEU A 204 -10.04 13.27 -11.34
CA LEU A 204 -10.11 11.87 -10.88
C LEU A 204 -8.87 11.09 -11.32
N ALA A 205 -8.52 11.15 -12.61
CA ALA A 205 -7.35 10.45 -13.15
C ALA A 205 -6.04 10.90 -12.48
N VAL A 206 -5.86 12.21 -12.27
CA VAL A 206 -4.70 12.77 -11.57
C VAL A 206 -4.66 12.33 -10.11
N THR A 207 -5.81 12.32 -9.42
CA THR A 207 -5.88 11.89 -8.01
C THR A 207 -5.58 10.40 -7.85
N VAL A 208 -6.11 9.57 -8.72
CA VAL A 208 -5.82 8.13 -8.79
C VAL A 208 -4.33 7.91 -9.06
N HIS A 209 -3.76 8.62 -10.04
CA HIS A 209 -2.35 8.50 -10.38
C HIS A 209 -1.43 8.91 -9.22
N ASN A 210 -1.71 10.04 -8.58
CA ASN A 210 -0.96 10.48 -7.40
C ASN A 210 -1.08 9.44 -6.26
N GLY A 211 -2.28 8.90 -6.02
CA GLY A 211 -2.50 7.84 -5.04
C GLY A 211 -1.65 6.59 -5.30
N PHE A 212 -1.52 6.17 -6.56
CA PHE A 212 -0.65 5.05 -6.93
C PHE A 212 0.83 5.34 -6.66
N LEU A 213 1.32 6.52 -7.02
CA LEU A 213 2.72 6.89 -6.81
C LEU A 213 3.04 6.99 -5.31
N GLU A 214 2.19 7.64 -4.53
CA GLU A 214 2.31 7.75 -3.08
C GLU A 214 2.30 6.37 -2.40
N ASN A 215 1.36 5.51 -2.78
CA ASN A 215 1.25 4.16 -2.23
C ASN A 215 2.45 3.29 -2.63
N SER A 216 2.93 3.38 -3.87
CA SER A 216 4.12 2.66 -4.34
C SER A 216 5.38 3.08 -3.58
N CYS A 217 5.56 4.39 -3.36
CA CYS A 217 6.68 4.92 -2.58
C CYS A 217 6.62 4.42 -1.12
N SER A 218 5.45 4.52 -0.49
CA SER A 218 5.20 4.05 0.87
C SER A 218 5.43 2.53 1.00
N GLU A 219 5.05 1.75 -0.01
CA GLU A 219 5.29 0.31 -0.08
C GLU A 219 6.78 -0.03 -0.08
N GLN A 220 7.58 0.67 -0.89
CA GLN A 220 9.03 0.44 -0.93
C GLN A 220 9.70 0.86 0.39
N ALA A 221 9.27 1.97 1.00
CA ALA A 221 9.76 2.42 2.30
C ALA A 221 9.45 1.39 3.41
N SER A 222 8.21 0.93 3.47
CA SER A 222 7.78 -0.10 4.43
C SER A 222 8.51 -1.42 4.22
N ARG A 223 8.79 -1.80 2.96
CA ARG A 223 9.57 -3.00 2.64
C ARG A 223 11.02 -2.88 3.10
N VAL A 224 11.67 -1.74 2.91
CA VAL A 224 13.03 -1.49 3.42
C VAL A 224 13.06 -1.70 4.92
N GLN A 225 12.14 -1.11 5.66
CA GLN A 225 12.07 -1.22 7.12
C GLN A 225 11.76 -2.66 7.58
N ALA A 226 10.81 -3.33 6.93
CA ALA A 226 10.45 -4.72 7.25
C ALA A 226 11.62 -5.68 7.01
N MET A 227 12.37 -5.51 5.92
CA MET A 227 13.53 -6.34 5.59
C MET A 227 14.71 -6.03 6.51
N GLU A 228 14.89 -4.79 6.95
CA GLU A 228 15.89 -4.43 7.95
C GLU A 228 15.62 -5.12 9.28
N ASN A 229 14.41 -5.01 9.80
CA ASN A 229 13.98 -5.66 11.03
C ASN A 229 14.10 -7.19 10.94
N SER A 230 13.67 -7.77 9.81
CA SER A 230 13.78 -9.22 9.58
C SER A 230 15.23 -9.68 9.53
N SER A 231 16.12 -8.90 8.93
CA SER A 231 17.57 -9.21 8.87
C SER A 231 18.22 -9.11 10.24
N LYS A 232 17.85 -8.12 11.05
CA LYS A 232 18.35 -7.97 12.42
C LYS A 232 17.87 -9.11 13.31
N ASN A 233 16.57 -9.38 13.34
CA ASN A 233 15.99 -10.48 14.12
C ASN A 233 16.55 -11.84 13.69
N GLY A 234 16.76 -12.03 12.38
CA GLY A 234 17.40 -13.24 11.85
C GLY A 234 18.86 -13.41 12.32
N GLY A 235 19.61 -12.30 12.40
CA GLY A 235 20.97 -12.30 12.95
C GLY A 235 20.99 -12.72 14.43
N GLU A 236 20.17 -12.09 15.25
CA GLU A 236 20.03 -12.41 16.68
C GLU A 236 19.63 -13.90 16.90
N MET A 237 18.70 -14.39 16.09
CA MET A 237 18.31 -15.80 16.12
C MET A 237 19.47 -16.73 15.73
N LEU A 238 20.28 -16.36 14.75
CA LEU A 238 21.44 -17.15 14.33
C LEU A 238 22.49 -17.22 15.43
N ASP A 239 22.76 -16.13 16.12
CA ASP A 239 23.71 -16.08 17.24
C ASP A 239 23.22 -16.98 18.40
N ALA A 240 21.94 -16.86 18.76
CA ALA A 240 21.34 -17.73 19.79
C ALA A 240 21.41 -19.22 19.44
N LEU A 241 21.09 -19.57 18.17
CA LEU A 241 21.17 -20.95 17.68
C LEU A 241 22.62 -21.45 17.67
N THR A 242 23.60 -20.61 17.36
CA THR A 242 25.01 -20.94 17.34
C THR A 242 25.50 -21.25 18.75
N LEU A 243 25.12 -20.46 19.71
CA LEU A 243 25.46 -20.69 21.14
C LEU A 243 24.86 -21.98 21.66
N LEU A 244 23.57 -22.21 21.36
CA LEU A 244 22.88 -23.45 21.74
C LEU A 244 23.52 -24.69 21.08
N TYR A 245 23.88 -24.61 19.80
CA TYR A 245 24.52 -25.67 19.06
C TYR A 245 25.88 -26.01 19.70
N ASN A 246 26.72 -25.02 20.00
CA ASN A 246 28.02 -25.23 20.62
C ASN A 246 27.88 -25.85 22.00
N ARG A 247 26.93 -25.40 22.83
CA ARG A 247 26.65 -25.99 24.14
C ARG A 247 26.21 -27.45 24.05
N THR A 248 25.29 -27.76 23.13
CA THR A 248 24.82 -29.14 22.92
C THR A 248 25.92 -30.02 22.39
N ARG A 249 26.73 -29.51 21.46
CA ARG A 249 27.89 -30.24 20.94
C ARG A 249 28.91 -30.58 22.04
N GLN A 250 29.25 -29.62 22.89
CA GLN A 250 30.17 -29.85 24.02
C GLN A 250 29.59 -30.86 25.00
N ALA A 251 28.30 -30.78 25.32
CA ALA A 251 27.63 -31.76 26.19
C ALA A 251 27.70 -33.20 25.59
N ALA A 252 27.39 -33.32 24.28
CA ALA A 252 27.46 -34.62 23.60
C ALA A 252 28.90 -35.22 23.63
N ILE A 253 29.91 -34.42 23.30
CA ILE A 253 31.31 -34.84 23.36
C ILE A 253 31.69 -35.29 24.78
N THR A 254 31.26 -34.54 25.82
CA THR A 254 31.55 -34.89 27.21
C THR A 254 30.87 -36.20 27.59
N THR A 255 29.61 -36.42 27.16
CA THR A 255 28.89 -37.68 27.42
C THR A 255 29.59 -38.84 26.72
N GLU A 256 29.92 -38.74 25.44
CA GLU A 256 30.64 -39.77 24.68
C GLU A 256 32.01 -40.11 25.33
N LEU A 257 32.73 -39.07 25.76
CA LEU A 257 34.02 -39.28 26.46
C LEU A 257 33.84 -40.01 27.79
N THR A 258 32.81 -39.64 28.56
CA THR A 258 32.51 -40.29 29.85
C THR A 258 32.10 -41.75 29.64
N GLU A 259 31.31 -42.05 28.61
CA GLU A 259 30.93 -43.41 28.24
C GLU A 259 32.15 -44.26 27.84
N ILE A 260 33.07 -43.71 27.05
CA ILE A 260 34.30 -44.40 26.65
C ILE A 260 35.19 -44.70 27.88
N ILE A 261 35.40 -43.73 28.77
CA ILE A 261 36.21 -43.89 29.99
C ILE A 261 35.57 -44.92 30.92
N SER A 262 34.24 -44.86 31.12
CA SER A 262 33.53 -45.80 31.95
C SER A 262 33.56 -47.20 31.37
N GLY A 263 33.48 -47.39 30.06
CA GLY A 263 33.59 -48.62 29.36
C GLY A 263 35.00 -49.22 29.46
N ALA A 264 36.08 -48.43 29.34
CA ALA A 264 37.43 -48.81 29.51
C ALA A 264 37.73 -49.30 30.97
N ALA A 265 37.26 -48.50 31.96
CA ALA A 265 37.41 -48.86 33.36
C ALA A 265 36.69 -50.20 33.74
N ALA A 266 35.53 -50.47 33.09
CA ALA A 266 34.79 -51.72 33.29
C ALA A 266 35.50 -53.00 32.69
N ILE A 267 36.42 -52.79 31.76
CA ILE A 267 37.20 -53.89 31.14
C ILE A 267 38.50 -54.18 31.93
N GLU A 268 39.04 -53.15 32.59
CA GLU A 268 40.31 -53.31 33.38
C GLU A 268 40.06 -53.78 34.81
N GLY A 269 38.87 -53.82 35.34
CA GLY A 269 38.46 -54.36 36.63
C GLY A 269 37.80 -55.74 36.49
#